data_9d4274f0c6d78a717760ae10eae9b573
#
_entry.id   9d4274f0c6d78a717760ae10eae9b573
#
_cell.length_a   1.000
_cell.length_b   1.000
_cell.length_c   1.000
_cell.angle_alpha   90.00
_cell.angle_beta   90.00
_cell.angle_gamma   90.00
#
_symmetry.space_group_name_H-M   'P 1'
#
loop_
_entity.id
_entity.type
_entity.pdbx_description
1 polymer ?
#
loop_
_entity_poly.entity_id
_entity_poly.type
_entity_poly.pdbx_seq_one_letter_code
_entity_poly.pdbx_strand_id
1 'polypeptide(L)'
;MKTLFIDYETRSELNVSDVGSFPYAMHPTTEMLLASWAVDDGEVHADETISDELYALLEDENVRKVAHNAEFDMCVTRYVLGIPVDSKEWFDTAYQAAYYGYPRSLANLADALKTTAKSSKEEMLLFSAPRVVGREKQDDDLFGFSYGTIWNTKDDYPDEWERFKDYARGDVIVMRECYRK
;
A
#
# COMPACT_ATOMS: atom_id res chain seq x y z
N MET A 1 22.76 -0.25 -10.75
CA MET A 1 21.92 -1.03 -9.82
C MET A 1 20.49 -0.70 -10.17
N LYS A 2 19.68 -1.69 -10.43
CA LYS A 2 18.25 -1.53 -10.76
C LYS A 2 17.48 -1.06 -9.51
N THR A 3 16.52 -0.16 -9.68
CA THR A 3 15.69 0.36 -8.58
C THR A 3 14.22 0.02 -8.84
N LEU A 4 13.61 -0.69 -7.92
CA LEU A 4 12.17 -0.95 -7.89
C LEU A 4 11.51 0.05 -6.96
N PHE A 5 10.65 0.90 -7.47
CA PHE A 5 9.73 1.73 -6.70
C PHE A 5 8.46 0.94 -6.48
N ILE A 6 7.98 0.85 -5.23
CA ILE A 6 6.82 0.02 -4.90
C ILE A 6 5.99 0.66 -3.78
N ASP A 7 4.68 0.49 -3.88
CA ASP A 7 3.68 0.93 -2.91
C ASP A 7 2.50 -0.04 -2.93
N TYR A 8 2.03 -0.48 -1.76
CA TYR A 8 0.92 -1.42 -1.64
C TYR A 8 -0.32 -0.76 -1.09
N GLU A 9 -1.44 -1.01 -1.76
CA GLU A 9 -2.75 -0.74 -1.22
C GLU A 9 -3.34 -2.01 -0.60
N THR A 10 -3.84 -1.90 0.61
CA THR A 10 -4.30 -3.05 1.40
C THR A 10 -5.62 -2.76 2.09
N ARG A 11 -6.29 -3.81 2.55
CA ARG A 11 -7.41 -3.72 3.50
C ARG A 11 -7.23 -4.69 4.66
N SER A 12 -7.83 -4.37 5.80
CA SER A 12 -7.83 -5.19 7.00
C SER A 12 -8.97 -4.76 7.91
N GLU A 13 -9.43 -5.65 8.80
CA GLU A 13 -10.30 -5.27 9.92
C GLU A 13 -9.58 -4.40 10.96
N LEU A 14 -8.26 -4.42 10.95
CA LEU A 14 -7.46 -3.54 11.80
C LEU A 14 -7.17 -2.21 11.10
N ASN A 15 -7.04 -1.16 11.91
CA ASN A 15 -6.52 0.11 11.44
C ASN A 15 -5.01 0.17 11.71
N VAL A 16 -4.22 0.33 10.66
CA VAL A 16 -2.75 0.40 10.76
C VAL A 16 -2.27 1.51 11.69
N SER A 17 -2.99 2.64 11.77
CA SER A 17 -2.62 3.75 12.66
C SER A 17 -2.74 3.40 14.15
N ASP A 18 -3.58 2.43 14.51
CA ASP A 18 -3.83 2.04 15.89
C ASP A 18 -2.86 0.93 16.34
N VAL A 19 -2.49 0.03 15.44
CA VAL A 19 -1.73 -1.18 15.79
C VAL A 19 -0.30 -1.20 15.24
N GLY A 20 0.02 -0.37 14.25
CA GLY A 20 1.31 -0.35 13.54
C GLY A 20 1.39 -1.39 12.41
N SER A 21 2.43 -1.27 11.59
CA SER A 21 2.58 -2.05 10.34
C SER A 21 2.67 -3.56 10.57
N PHE A 22 3.41 -3.98 11.59
CA PHE A 22 3.65 -5.41 11.85
C PHE A 22 2.39 -6.16 12.30
N PRO A 23 1.64 -5.77 13.37
CA PRO A 23 0.41 -6.44 13.76
C PRO A 23 -0.67 -6.35 12.65
N TYR A 24 -0.71 -5.25 11.92
CA TYR A 24 -1.61 -5.08 10.78
C TYR A 24 -1.34 -6.14 9.70
N ALA A 25 -0.08 -6.25 9.23
CA ALA A 25 0.30 -7.18 8.16
C ALA A 25 0.19 -8.66 8.58
N MET A 26 0.31 -8.96 9.87
CA MET A 26 0.16 -10.32 10.42
C MET A 26 -1.30 -10.72 10.62
N HIS A 27 -2.24 -9.78 10.55
CA HIS A 27 -3.63 -10.09 10.81
C HIS A 27 -4.24 -10.92 9.68
N PRO A 28 -5.01 -11.99 9.96
CA PRO A 28 -5.51 -12.92 8.95
C PRO A 28 -6.51 -12.31 7.96
N THR A 29 -7.08 -11.12 8.28
CA THR A 29 -7.96 -10.39 7.36
C THR A 29 -7.23 -9.38 6.49
N THR A 30 -5.90 -9.23 6.68
CA THR A 30 -5.13 -8.31 5.87
C THR A 30 -4.83 -8.92 4.51
N GLU A 31 -5.20 -8.20 3.47
CA GLU A 31 -4.96 -8.61 2.09
C GLU A 31 -4.48 -7.40 1.25
N MET A 32 -3.66 -7.69 0.25
CA MET A 32 -3.25 -6.73 -0.75
C MET A 32 -4.38 -6.55 -1.76
N LEU A 33 -4.71 -5.30 -2.05
CA LEU A 33 -5.66 -4.90 -3.09
C LEU A 33 -4.93 -4.58 -4.40
N LEU A 34 -3.86 -3.79 -4.31
CA LEU A 34 -3.04 -3.38 -5.45
C LEU A 34 -1.56 -3.37 -5.04
N ALA A 35 -0.70 -3.75 -5.98
CA ALA A 35 0.72 -3.45 -5.95
C ALA A 35 1.01 -2.44 -7.06
N SER A 36 1.40 -1.22 -6.70
CA SER A 36 1.85 -0.23 -7.67
C SER A 36 3.36 -0.20 -7.71
N TRP A 37 3.95 -0.29 -8.89
CA TRP A 37 5.39 -0.41 -9.01
C TRP A 37 5.93 0.10 -10.34
N ALA A 38 7.22 0.44 -10.34
CA ALA A 38 7.97 0.80 -11.53
C ALA A 38 9.45 0.44 -11.35
N VAL A 39 10.11 0.10 -12.44
CA VAL A 39 11.56 -0.10 -12.47
C VAL A 39 12.23 1.12 -13.08
N ASP A 40 13.17 1.73 -12.36
CA ASP A 40 13.93 2.91 -12.79
C ASP A 40 13.02 4.02 -13.34
N ASP A 41 13.10 4.33 -14.64
CA ASP A 41 12.28 5.31 -15.36
C ASP A 41 11.15 4.68 -16.16
N GLY A 42 10.91 3.38 -15.97
CA GLY A 42 9.91 2.63 -16.69
C GLY A 42 8.47 3.04 -16.39
N GLU A 43 7.55 2.39 -17.06
CA GLU A 43 6.11 2.54 -16.86
C GLU A 43 5.72 2.19 -15.42
N VAL A 44 4.70 2.88 -14.90
CA VAL A 44 4.15 2.59 -13.57
C VAL A 44 2.95 1.66 -13.74
N HIS A 45 3.05 0.50 -13.12
CA HIS A 45 2.01 -0.52 -13.08
C HIS A 45 1.14 -0.36 -11.82
N ALA A 46 -0.06 -0.91 -11.84
CA ALA A 46 -0.93 -1.11 -10.67
C ALA A 46 -1.67 -2.43 -10.86
N ASP A 47 -1.15 -3.46 -10.21
CA ASP A 47 -1.58 -4.84 -10.42
C ASP A 47 -2.35 -5.36 -9.20
N GLU A 48 -3.39 -6.14 -9.44
CA GLU A 48 -4.21 -6.77 -8.38
C GLU A 48 -3.54 -8.05 -7.84
N THR A 49 -2.54 -8.54 -8.54
CA THR A 49 -1.78 -9.74 -8.16
C THR A 49 -0.30 -9.53 -8.45
N ILE A 50 0.56 -10.21 -7.71
CA ILE A 50 2.00 -10.16 -7.94
C ILE A 50 2.32 -10.96 -9.22
N SER A 51 2.83 -10.27 -10.24
CA SER A 51 3.32 -10.90 -11.46
C SER A 51 4.65 -11.62 -11.22
N ASP A 52 5.00 -12.57 -12.08
CA ASP A 52 6.29 -13.27 -12.01
C ASP A 52 7.47 -12.28 -12.12
N GLU A 53 7.31 -11.20 -12.88
CA GLU A 53 8.32 -10.14 -13.00
C GLU A 53 8.49 -9.40 -11.68
N LEU A 54 7.40 -8.92 -11.05
CA LEU A 54 7.46 -8.22 -9.78
C LEU A 54 7.99 -9.14 -8.67
N TYR A 55 7.57 -10.41 -8.66
CA TYR A 55 8.07 -11.39 -7.71
C TYR A 55 9.59 -11.55 -7.82
N ALA A 56 10.12 -11.72 -9.04
CA ALA A 56 11.56 -11.84 -9.27
C ALA A 56 12.33 -10.58 -8.85
N LEU A 57 11.76 -9.38 -9.06
CA LEU A 57 12.36 -8.11 -8.63
C LEU A 57 12.40 -7.97 -7.10
N LEU A 58 11.39 -8.47 -6.40
CA LEU A 58 11.31 -8.44 -4.95
C LEU A 58 12.33 -9.39 -4.30
N GLU A 59 12.61 -10.55 -4.92
CA GLU A 59 13.59 -11.52 -4.41
C GLU A 59 15.05 -11.20 -4.80
N ASP A 60 15.29 -10.38 -5.83
CA ASP A 60 16.66 -10.10 -6.29
C ASP A 60 17.39 -9.15 -5.33
N GLU A 61 18.45 -9.65 -4.67
CA GLU A 61 19.31 -8.88 -3.75
C GLU A 61 20.06 -7.72 -4.44
N ASN A 62 20.18 -7.74 -5.76
CA ASN A 62 20.83 -6.68 -6.55
C ASN A 62 19.86 -5.57 -6.98
N VAL A 63 18.57 -5.70 -6.65
CA VAL A 63 17.54 -4.69 -6.88
C VAL A 63 17.29 -3.91 -5.60
N ARG A 64 17.48 -2.59 -5.65
CA ARG A 64 17.08 -1.72 -4.55
C ARG A 64 15.57 -1.51 -4.59
N LYS A 65 14.89 -1.83 -3.50
CA LYS A 65 13.47 -1.54 -3.31
C LYS A 65 13.33 -0.17 -2.65
N VAL A 66 12.50 0.70 -3.20
CA VAL A 66 12.26 2.06 -2.69
C VAL A 66 10.77 2.21 -2.42
N ALA A 67 10.42 2.58 -1.19
CA ALA A 67 9.06 2.85 -0.77
C ALA A 67 8.97 4.12 0.08
N HIS A 68 7.78 4.61 0.33
CA HIS A 68 7.54 5.76 1.21
C HIS A 68 6.89 5.29 2.50
N ASN A 69 7.58 5.35 3.63
CA ASN A 69 7.27 4.59 4.85
C ASN A 69 7.54 3.08 4.68
N ALA A 70 8.67 2.75 4.14
CA ALA A 70 9.04 1.40 3.68
C ALA A 70 8.83 0.27 4.69
N GLU A 71 8.74 0.57 6.00
CA GLU A 71 8.40 -0.43 7.02
C GLU A 71 7.06 -1.11 6.73
N PHE A 72 6.06 -0.34 6.27
CA PHE A 72 4.76 -0.89 5.91
C PHE A 72 4.88 -1.85 4.73
N ASP A 73 5.52 -1.44 3.66
CA ASP A 73 5.69 -2.24 2.44
C ASP A 73 6.54 -3.50 2.69
N MET A 74 7.58 -3.39 3.51
CA MET A 74 8.35 -4.55 3.97
C MET A 74 7.49 -5.56 4.74
N CYS A 75 6.60 -5.08 5.62
CA CYS A 75 5.68 -5.93 6.36
C CYS A 75 4.67 -6.62 5.42
N VAL A 76 4.08 -5.89 4.47
CA VAL A 76 3.17 -6.47 3.47
C VAL A 76 3.89 -7.51 2.62
N THR A 77 5.08 -7.19 2.08
CA THR A 77 5.90 -8.13 1.30
C THR A 77 6.16 -9.41 2.07
N ARG A 78 6.54 -9.30 3.34
CA ARG A 78 6.94 -10.46 4.15
C ARG A 78 5.75 -11.28 4.66
N TYR A 79 4.72 -10.63 5.20
CA TYR A 79 3.69 -11.32 5.97
C TYR A 79 2.40 -11.54 5.19
N VAL A 80 2.06 -10.67 4.25
CA VAL A 80 0.89 -10.85 3.38
C VAL A 80 1.24 -11.66 2.14
N LEU A 81 2.39 -11.35 1.51
CA LEU A 81 2.81 -12.00 0.26
C LEU A 81 3.72 -13.22 0.49
N GLY A 82 4.30 -13.37 1.69
CA GLY A 82 5.20 -14.49 2.01
C GLY A 82 6.57 -14.42 1.33
N ILE A 83 6.96 -13.25 0.80
CA ILE A 83 8.23 -13.04 0.13
C ILE A 83 9.30 -12.63 1.16
N PRO A 84 10.49 -13.26 1.19
CA PRO A 84 11.57 -12.89 2.10
C PRO A 84 11.98 -11.42 1.93
N VAL A 85 12.28 -10.75 3.04
CA VAL A 85 12.71 -9.33 3.05
C VAL A 85 14.03 -9.21 3.79
N ASP A 86 15.06 -8.64 3.13
CA ASP A 86 16.24 -8.07 3.79
C ASP A 86 16.13 -6.54 3.77
N SER A 87 16.03 -5.93 4.95
CA SER A 87 15.87 -4.47 5.09
C SER A 87 17.01 -3.65 4.50
N LYS A 88 18.18 -4.26 4.26
CA LYS A 88 19.32 -3.58 3.63
C LYS A 88 19.10 -3.24 2.15
N GLU A 89 18.19 -3.95 1.52
CA GLU A 89 17.81 -3.73 0.12
C GLU A 89 16.74 -2.64 -0.04
N TRP A 90 16.13 -2.24 1.08
CA TRP A 90 15.04 -1.27 1.10
C TRP A 90 15.52 0.13 1.43
N PHE A 91 14.95 1.10 0.76
CA PHE A 91 15.20 2.51 0.95
C PHE A 91 13.87 3.24 1.23
N ASP A 92 13.85 4.02 2.30
CA ASP A 92 12.66 4.75 2.74
C ASP A 92 12.78 6.24 2.42
N THR A 93 11.95 6.71 1.49
CA THR A 93 11.93 8.13 1.10
C THR A 93 11.38 9.05 2.20
N ALA A 94 10.57 8.57 3.14
CA ALA A 94 10.11 9.35 4.28
C ALA A 94 11.24 9.56 5.31
N TYR A 95 12.12 8.57 5.50
CA TYR A 95 13.33 8.75 6.32
C TYR A 95 14.34 9.68 5.65
N GLN A 96 14.53 9.54 4.34
CA GLN A 96 15.37 10.47 3.57
C GLN A 96 14.89 11.91 3.73
N ALA A 97 13.58 12.14 3.55
CA ALA A 97 12.98 13.46 3.72
C ALA A 97 13.23 14.03 5.13
N ALA A 98 13.00 13.22 6.17
CA ALA A 98 13.25 13.63 7.55
C ALA A 98 14.72 13.96 7.83
N TYR A 99 15.65 13.20 7.26
CA TYR A 99 17.09 13.45 7.40
C TYR A 99 17.50 14.82 6.86
N TYR A 100 16.87 15.28 5.77
CA TYR A 100 17.10 16.58 5.18
C TYR A 100 16.20 17.70 5.73
N GLY A 101 15.39 17.41 6.75
CA GLY A 101 14.48 18.39 7.37
C GLY A 101 13.20 18.67 6.58
N TYR A 102 12.85 17.82 5.64
CA TYR A 102 11.60 17.89 4.89
C TYR A 102 10.44 17.16 5.61
N PRO A 103 9.18 17.48 5.25
CA PRO A 103 8.01 16.76 5.75
C PRO A 103 8.06 15.26 5.40
N ARG A 104 7.63 14.41 6.35
CA ARG A 104 7.62 12.96 6.15
C ARG A 104 6.43 12.43 5.35
N SER A 105 5.30 13.15 5.29
CA SER A 105 4.16 12.69 4.48
C SER A 105 4.43 12.95 3.00
N LEU A 106 4.08 11.99 2.13
CA LEU A 106 4.36 12.08 0.69
C LEU A 106 3.74 13.33 0.06
N ALA A 107 2.51 13.70 0.43
CA ALA A 107 1.84 14.89 -0.10
C ALA A 107 2.59 16.18 0.26
N ASN A 108 2.96 16.35 1.54
CA ASN A 108 3.67 17.56 1.98
C ASN A 108 5.11 17.59 1.43
N LEU A 109 5.74 16.42 1.26
CA LEU A 109 7.05 16.31 0.63
C LEU A 109 6.99 16.71 -0.85
N ALA A 110 5.99 16.26 -1.56
CA ALA A 110 5.74 16.63 -2.96
C ALA A 110 5.58 18.16 -3.11
N ASP A 111 4.77 18.77 -2.25
CA ASP A 111 4.57 20.23 -2.22
C ASP A 111 5.88 20.97 -1.94
N ALA A 112 6.64 20.53 -0.93
CA ALA A 112 7.91 21.15 -0.56
C ALA A 112 8.97 21.05 -1.68
N LEU A 113 9.01 19.92 -2.39
CA LEU A 113 9.93 19.67 -3.50
C LEU A 113 9.40 20.14 -4.86
N LYS A 114 8.15 20.61 -4.93
CA LYS A 114 7.46 21.04 -6.16
C LYS A 114 7.50 19.94 -7.24
N THR A 115 7.10 18.76 -6.83
CA THR A 115 6.88 17.60 -7.72
C THR A 115 5.41 17.52 -8.15
N THR A 116 5.03 16.44 -8.80
CA THR A 116 3.62 16.14 -9.09
C THR A 116 2.80 16.09 -7.79
N ALA A 117 1.63 16.69 -7.78
CA ALA A 117 0.75 16.68 -6.62
C ALA A 117 0.13 15.28 -6.42
N LYS A 118 0.03 14.87 -5.16
CA LYS A 118 -0.65 13.63 -4.79
C LYS A 118 -2.17 13.76 -5.00
N SER A 119 -2.81 12.70 -5.52
CA SER A 119 -4.26 12.60 -5.70
C SER A 119 -5.03 12.53 -4.37
N SER A 120 -6.36 12.70 -4.41
CA SER A 120 -7.23 12.54 -3.25
C SER A 120 -7.26 11.06 -2.80
N LYS A 121 -7.64 10.84 -1.52
CA LYS A 121 -7.69 9.49 -0.91
C LYS A 121 -9.09 8.87 -0.94
N GLU A 122 -10.02 9.46 -1.67
CA GLU A 122 -11.44 9.06 -1.59
C GLU A 122 -11.64 7.62 -2.08
N GLU A 123 -11.05 7.27 -3.20
CA GLU A 123 -11.14 5.93 -3.78
C GLU A 123 -10.42 4.89 -2.90
N MET A 124 -9.24 5.24 -2.35
CA MET A 124 -8.54 4.36 -1.42
C MET A 124 -9.44 4.00 -0.23
N LEU A 125 -10.09 5.00 0.40
CA LEU A 125 -10.96 4.77 1.55
C LEU A 125 -12.19 3.93 1.20
N LEU A 126 -12.68 4.01 -0.03
CA LEU A 126 -13.82 3.21 -0.48
C LEU A 126 -13.54 1.71 -0.39
N PHE A 127 -12.34 1.28 -0.72
CA PHE A 127 -11.96 -0.14 -0.80
C PHE A 127 -11.18 -0.65 0.41
N SER A 128 -10.40 0.20 1.06
CA SER A 128 -9.57 -0.19 2.21
C SER A 128 -10.29 -0.14 3.56
N ALA A 129 -11.38 0.64 3.65
CA ALA A 129 -12.15 0.74 4.89
C ALA A 129 -13.25 -0.33 4.95
N PRO A 130 -13.38 -1.07 6.08
CA PRO A 130 -14.44 -2.05 6.22
C PRO A 130 -15.80 -1.36 6.35
N ARG A 131 -16.81 -1.91 5.68
CA ARG A 131 -18.20 -1.56 5.96
C ARG A 131 -18.71 -2.47 7.08
N VAL A 132 -19.02 -1.90 8.23
CA VAL A 132 -19.68 -2.64 9.30
C VAL A 132 -21.14 -2.78 8.93
N VAL A 133 -21.55 -4.00 8.58
CA VAL A 133 -22.98 -4.31 8.41
C VAL A 133 -23.47 -4.92 9.72
N GLY A 134 -24.33 -4.17 10.41
CA GLY A 134 -25.06 -4.72 11.55
C GLY A 134 -25.88 -5.92 11.13
N ARG A 135 -25.59 -7.09 11.64
CA ARG A 135 -26.44 -8.27 11.45
C ARG A 135 -27.70 -8.09 12.30
N GLU A 136 -28.87 -8.25 11.67
CA GLU A 136 -30.09 -8.48 12.42
C GLU A 136 -29.91 -9.73 13.30
N LYS A 137 -30.33 -9.61 14.58
CA LYS A 137 -30.27 -10.68 15.56
C LYS A 137 -30.99 -11.91 15.01
N GLN A 138 -30.27 -13.00 14.75
CA GLN A 138 -30.86 -14.32 14.68
C GLN A 138 -31.07 -14.83 16.10
N ASP A 139 -32.30 -15.29 16.41
CA ASP A 139 -32.78 -15.65 17.76
C ASP A 139 -32.03 -16.82 18.43
N ASP A 140 -31.12 -17.50 17.76
CA ASP A 140 -30.42 -18.68 18.27
C ASP A 140 -28.95 -18.45 18.69
N ASP A 141 -28.47 -17.21 18.73
CA ASP A 141 -27.07 -16.90 19.03
C ASP A 141 -26.89 -16.50 20.52
N LEU A 142 -26.57 -17.46 21.35
CA LEU A 142 -26.41 -17.28 22.81
C LEU A 142 -25.20 -16.38 23.19
N PHE A 143 -24.27 -16.12 22.24
CA PHE A 143 -23.09 -15.28 22.42
C PHE A 143 -22.93 -14.24 21.27
N GLY A 144 -24.00 -13.95 20.61
CA GLY A 144 -24.12 -13.33 19.35
C GLY A 144 -23.72 -11.88 19.22
N PHE A 145 -22.60 -11.61 18.70
CA PHE A 145 -22.34 -10.49 17.77
C PHE A 145 -21.27 -10.93 16.75
N SER A 146 -21.69 -11.67 15.74
CA SER A 146 -20.85 -11.81 14.55
C SER A 146 -21.10 -10.59 13.66
N TYR A 147 -20.28 -9.59 13.76
CA TYR A 147 -20.20 -8.53 12.75
C TYR A 147 -19.54 -9.13 11.52
N GLY A 148 -20.29 -9.32 10.45
CA GLY A 148 -19.70 -9.63 9.16
C GLY A 148 -19.05 -8.36 8.60
N THR A 149 -17.75 -8.37 8.42
CA THR A 149 -17.08 -7.31 7.68
C THR A 149 -17.41 -7.48 6.21
N ILE A 150 -18.05 -6.46 5.63
CA ILE A 150 -18.31 -6.40 4.19
C ILE A 150 -17.35 -5.37 3.59
N TRP A 151 -16.71 -5.75 2.50
CA TRP A 151 -15.85 -4.89 1.73
C TRP A 151 -16.55 -4.44 0.46
N ASN A 152 -16.29 -3.22 0.03
CA ASN A 152 -16.59 -2.83 -1.32
C ASN A 152 -15.63 -3.55 -2.28
N THR A 153 -16.14 -3.97 -3.42
CA THR A 153 -15.36 -4.70 -4.43
C THR A 153 -15.35 -3.95 -5.75
N LYS A 154 -14.45 -4.32 -6.62
CA LYS A 154 -14.38 -3.80 -7.99
C LYS A 154 -15.65 -4.10 -8.80
N ASP A 155 -16.35 -5.18 -8.47
CA ASP A 155 -17.60 -5.55 -9.16
C ASP A 155 -18.76 -4.63 -8.74
N ASP A 156 -18.74 -4.11 -7.51
CA ASP A 156 -19.71 -3.14 -7.01
C ASP A 156 -19.45 -1.71 -7.53
N TYR A 157 -18.18 -1.35 -7.72
CA TYR A 157 -17.72 -0.01 -8.05
C TYR A 157 -16.60 -0.03 -9.11
N PRO A 158 -16.87 -0.46 -10.35
CA PRO A 158 -15.82 -0.66 -11.37
C PRO A 158 -15.13 0.64 -11.80
N ASP A 159 -15.85 1.75 -11.91
CA ASP A 159 -15.26 3.04 -12.31
C ASP A 159 -14.37 3.61 -11.19
N GLU A 160 -14.80 3.47 -9.94
CA GLU A 160 -14.02 3.86 -8.76
C GLU A 160 -12.76 3.00 -8.62
N TRP A 161 -12.83 1.71 -8.99
CA TRP A 161 -11.68 0.82 -8.97
C TRP A 161 -10.60 1.25 -9.96
N GLU A 162 -10.97 1.67 -11.17
CA GLU A 162 -9.99 2.22 -12.12
C GLU A 162 -9.38 3.54 -11.62
N ARG A 163 -10.16 4.43 -11.00
CA ARG A 163 -9.62 5.63 -10.35
C ARG A 163 -8.71 5.30 -9.17
N PHE A 164 -9.00 4.22 -8.43
CA PHE A 164 -8.13 3.74 -7.36
C PHE A 164 -6.78 3.23 -7.89
N LYS A 165 -6.76 2.53 -9.02
CA LYS A 165 -5.51 2.17 -9.71
C LYS A 165 -4.71 3.41 -10.14
N ASP A 166 -5.39 4.43 -10.66
CA ASP A 166 -4.73 5.68 -11.05
C ASP A 166 -4.17 6.43 -9.82
N TYR A 167 -4.89 6.42 -8.71
CA TYR A 167 -4.40 6.93 -7.44
C TYR A 167 -3.12 6.21 -7.00
N ALA A 168 -3.14 4.88 -6.99
CA ALA A 168 -2.01 4.06 -6.58
C ALA A 168 -0.78 4.25 -7.51
N ARG A 169 -0.96 4.33 -8.83
CA ARG A 169 0.11 4.72 -9.76
C ARG A 169 0.66 6.10 -9.44
N GLY A 170 -0.20 7.05 -9.09
CA GLY A 170 0.17 8.42 -8.72
C GLY A 170 1.13 8.45 -7.55
N ASP A 171 0.93 7.63 -6.52
CA ASP A 171 1.80 7.56 -5.35
C ASP A 171 3.23 7.11 -5.73
N VAL A 172 3.37 6.11 -6.59
CA VAL A 172 4.69 5.68 -7.10
C VAL A 172 5.33 6.76 -7.96
N ILE A 173 4.58 7.48 -8.81
CA ILE A 173 5.11 8.59 -9.60
C ILE A 173 5.69 9.68 -8.68
N VAL A 174 4.91 10.14 -7.71
CA VAL A 174 5.30 11.18 -6.75
C VAL A 174 6.50 10.74 -5.92
N MET A 175 6.49 9.52 -5.39
CA MET A 175 7.59 8.95 -4.62
C MET A 175 8.88 8.90 -5.44
N ARG A 176 8.82 8.45 -6.69
CA ARG A 176 9.97 8.39 -7.61
C ARG A 176 10.55 9.77 -7.89
N GLU A 177 9.71 10.78 -8.10
CA GLU A 177 10.14 12.17 -8.27
C GLU A 177 10.80 12.72 -7.01
N CYS A 178 10.23 12.46 -5.82
CA CYS A 178 10.80 12.86 -4.55
C CYS A 178 12.15 12.19 -4.28
N TYR A 179 12.29 10.91 -4.59
CA TYR A 179 13.53 10.15 -4.41
C TYR A 179 14.70 10.73 -5.20
N ARG A 180 14.44 11.38 -6.35
CA ARG A 180 15.44 11.93 -7.26
C ARG A 180 15.88 13.36 -6.94
N LYS A 181 15.17 14.02 -6.05
CA LYS A 181 15.48 15.40 -5.64
C LYS A 181 16.23 15.45 -4.32
#